data_9790a2e9aaf3a3af0d9fe3c52b4e3358
#
_entry.id   9790a2e9aaf3a3af0d9fe3c52b4e3358
#
_cell.length_a   1.000
_cell.length_b   1.000
_cell.length_c   1.000
_cell.angle_alpha   90.00
_cell.angle_beta   90.00
_cell.angle_gamma   90.00
#
_symmetry.space_group_name_H-M   'P 1'
#
loop_
_entity.id
_entity.type
_entity.pdbx_description
1 polymer ?
#
loop_
_entity_poly.entity_id
_entity_poly.type
_entity_poly.pdbx_seq_one_letter_code
_entity_poly.pdbx_strand_id
1 'polypeptide(L)'
;MNKTLCLAIAALLGLGACSAERVSHFPSYKLKIIQGNQLDARAVASLQPGMSRDQVQLMLGTPLLRDPFHNDRWDYTFSTSRNGVIQEQRTLTLYFDNDRLARAEGNAIEYAIQQLQAEGLIEQQARQPQQAAPQPVFQPEGN
;
A
#
# COMPACT_ATOMS: atom_id res chain seq x y z
N MET A 1 -52.84 17.89 -36.57
CA MET A 1 -51.84 17.21 -35.76
C MET A 1 -52.48 16.85 -34.43
N ASN A 2 -52.75 15.55 -34.17
CA ASN A 2 -53.62 15.11 -33.10
C ASN A 2 -52.93 15.29 -31.73
N LYS A 3 -53.59 15.97 -30.81
CA LYS A 3 -53.09 16.22 -29.43
C LYS A 3 -52.64 14.93 -28.73
N THR A 4 -53.30 13.81 -29.03
CA THR A 4 -52.95 12.48 -28.52
C THR A 4 -51.61 11.97 -29.05
N LEU A 5 -51.24 12.30 -30.30
CA LEU A 5 -49.94 11.92 -30.88
C LEU A 5 -48.78 12.68 -30.24
N CYS A 6 -48.98 13.97 -29.95
CA CYS A 6 -47.96 14.78 -29.26
C CYS A 6 -47.74 14.32 -27.83
N LEU A 7 -48.79 13.90 -27.12
CA LEU A 7 -48.68 13.35 -25.76
C LEU A 7 -47.93 11.98 -25.74
N ALA A 8 -48.18 11.14 -26.73
CA ALA A 8 -47.52 9.85 -26.84
C ALA A 8 -45.99 10.01 -27.13
N ILE A 9 -45.63 10.97 -27.98
CA ILE A 9 -44.21 11.28 -28.28
C ILE A 9 -43.51 11.86 -27.08
N ALA A 10 -44.15 12.75 -26.31
CA ALA A 10 -43.61 13.32 -25.09
C ALA A 10 -43.37 12.25 -24.00
N ALA A 11 -44.29 11.28 -23.86
CA ALA A 11 -44.13 10.16 -22.93
C ALA A 11 -42.99 9.23 -23.31
N LEU A 12 -42.80 8.94 -24.61
CA LEU A 12 -41.69 8.12 -25.11
C LEU A 12 -40.31 8.79 -24.91
N LEU A 13 -40.24 10.10 -25.06
CA LEU A 13 -39.00 10.85 -24.80
C LEU A 13 -38.66 10.94 -23.30
N GLY A 14 -39.68 10.94 -22.43
CA GLY A 14 -39.48 10.96 -20.97
C GLY A 14 -38.97 9.65 -20.39
N LEU A 15 -39.32 8.50 -20.97
CA LEU A 15 -38.82 7.19 -20.50
C LEU A 15 -37.36 6.91 -20.84
N GLY A 16 -36.80 7.57 -21.87
CA GLY A 16 -35.39 7.41 -22.25
C GLY A 16 -34.40 8.20 -21.40
N ALA A 17 -34.84 9.09 -20.52
CA ALA A 17 -33.97 9.95 -19.73
C ALA A 17 -33.40 9.30 -18.45
N CYS A 18 -33.95 8.16 -18.03
CA CYS A 18 -33.53 7.43 -16.82
C CYS A 18 -32.68 6.20 -17.14
N SER A 19 -31.72 6.26 -18.04
CA SER A 19 -30.74 5.18 -18.11
C SER A 19 -29.70 5.39 -17.00
N ALA A 20 -29.71 4.51 -16.02
CA ALA A 20 -28.79 4.51 -14.87
C ALA A 20 -27.31 4.48 -15.29
N GLU A 21 -27.01 4.05 -16.50
CA GLU A 21 -25.65 4.03 -17.06
C GLU A 21 -25.04 5.43 -17.28
N ARG A 22 -25.84 6.46 -17.50
CA ARG A 22 -25.34 7.83 -17.67
C ARG A 22 -24.83 8.44 -16.36
N VAL A 23 -25.33 7.96 -15.21
CA VAL A 23 -24.95 8.50 -13.89
C VAL A 23 -23.62 7.92 -13.41
N SER A 24 -23.21 6.75 -13.91
CA SER A 24 -21.96 6.08 -13.50
C SER A 24 -20.70 6.67 -14.12
N HIS A 25 -20.82 7.59 -15.09
CA HIS A 25 -19.67 8.22 -15.74
C HIS A 25 -19.26 9.57 -15.14
N PHE A 26 -19.91 10.02 -14.08
CA PHE A 26 -19.39 11.15 -13.32
C PHE A 26 -18.02 10.77 -12.74
N PRO A 27 -16.98 11.64 -12.90
CA PRO A 27 -15.68 11.43 -12.28
C PRO A 27 -15.85 11.52 -10.76
N SER A 28 -16.27 10.42 -10.14
CA SER A 28 -16.32 10.33 -8.69
C SER A 28 -14.88 10.31 -8.16
N TYR A 29 -14.63 11.14 -7.18
CA TYR A 29 -13.34 11.15 -6.49
C TYR A 29 -13.09 9.77 -5.86
N LYS A 30 -12.03 9.12 -6.32
CA LYS A 30 -11.67 7.76 -5.90
C LYS A 30 -10.79 7.84 -4.66
N LEU A 31 -11.41 7.80 -3.50
CA LEU A 31 -10.69 7.76 -2.22
C LEU A 31 -9.84 6.48 -2.10
N LYS A 32 -8.58 6.68 -1.76
CA LYS A 32 -7.73 5.61 -1.26
C LYS A 32 -8.05 5.44 0.23
N ILE A 33 -8.51 4.26 0.61
CA ILE A 33 -8.80 3.91 2.00
C ILE A 33 -7.63 3.06 2.50
N ILE A 34 -7.05 3.46 3.62
CA ILE A 34 -5.97 2.76 4.30
C ILE A 34 -6.54 2.25 5.62
N GLN A 35 -6.34 0.96 5.90
CA GLN A 35 -6.82 0.30 7.10
C GLN A 35 -5.75 -0.58 7.73
N GLY A 36 -5.79 -0.70 9.05
CA GLY A 36 -4.91 -1.58 9.81
C GLY A 36 -3.61 -0.94 10.27
N ASN A 37 -2.65 -1.80 10.61
CA ASN A 37 -1.33 -1.39 11.10
C ASN A 37 -0.40 -1.07 9.92
N GLN A 38 0.03 0.16 9.79
CA GLN A 38 1.07 0.51 8.83
C GLN A 38 2.42 0.04 9.38
N LEU A 39 2.92 -1.06 8.83
CA LEU A 39 4.18 -1.66 9.25
C LEU A 39 5.35 -1.02 8.51
N ASP A 40 6.32 -0.52 9.25
CA ASP A 40 7.59 -0.06 8.69
C ASP A 40 8.45 -1.26 8.26
N ALA A 41 9.02 -1.20 7.05
CA ALA A 41 9.79 -2.30 6.50
C ALA A 41 11.05 -2.60 7.33
N ARG A 42 11.72 -1.56 7.86
CA ARG A 42 12.93 -1.73 8.68
C ARG A 42 12.59 -2.35 10.02
N ALA A 43 11.47 -1.94 10.62
CA ALA A 43 10.97 -2.53 11.86
C ALA A 43 10.64 -4.01 11.69
N VAL A 44 9.94 -4.37 10.61
CA VAL A 44 9.62 -5.78 10.31
C VAL A 44 10.89 -6.60 10.06
N ALA A 45 11.84 -6.09 9.29
CA ALA A 45 13.09 -6.78 8.98
C ALA A 45 14.04 -6.93 10.19
N SER A 46 13.89 -6.08 11.21
CA SER A 46 14.69 -6.16 12.44
C SER A 46 14.12 -7.08 13.50
N LEU A 47 12.97 -7.73 13.25
CA LEU A 47 12.43 -8.72 14.18
C LEU A 47 13.38 -9.90 14.35
N GLN A 48 13.64 -10.26 15.61
CA GLN A 48 14.51 -11.39 15.93
C GLN A 48 13.87 -12.29 16.99
N PRO A 49 14.03 -13.61 16.89
CA PRO A 49 13.63 -14.52 17.96
C PRO A 49 14.26 -14.11 19.28
N GLY A 50 13.49 -14.26 20.37
CA GLY A 50 13.91 -13.88 21.73
C GLY A 50 13.55 -12.46 22.16
N MET A 51 13.08 -11.59 21.27
CA MET A 51 12.58 -10.25 21.61
C MET A 51 11.38 -10.36 22.56
N SER A 52 11.31 -9.45 23.55
CA SER A 52 10.16 -9.37 24.44
C SER A 52 8.94 -8.76 23.74
N ARG A 53 7.74 -8.99 24.28
CA ARG A 53 6.51 -8.37 23.77
C ARG A 53 6.60 -6.84 23.76
N ASP A 54 7.16 -6.25 24.81
CA ASP A 54 7.33 -4.80 24.89
C ASP A 54 8.26 -4.26 23.81
N GLN A 55 9.35 -4.95 23.53
CA GLN A 55 10.26 -4.58 22.44
C GLN A 55 9.56 -4.64 21.07
N VAL A 56 8.83 -5.72 20.82
CA VAL A 56 8.05 -5.85 19.58
C VAL A 56 6.98 -4.77 19.48
N GLN A 57 6.26 -4.50 20.56
CA GLN A 57 5.23 -3.46 20.58
C GLN A 57 5.80 -2.05 20.41
N LEU A 58 6.98 -1.78 20.93
CA LEU A 58 7.68 -0.50 20.72
C LEU A 58 8.06 -0.30 19.25
N MET A 59 8.43 -1.38 18.55
CA MET A 59 8.87 -1.34 17.15
C MET A 59 7.70 -1.30 16.16
N LEU A 60 6.68 -2.13 16.38
CA LEU A 60 5.57 -2.33 15.42
C LEU A 60 4.27 -1.63 15.84
N GLY A 61 4.22 -1.10 17.07
CA GLY A 61 3.00 -0.59 17.66
C GLY A 61 2.09 -1.71 18.19
N THR A 62 0.89 -1.32 18.63
CA THR A 62 -0.10 -2.27 19.15
C THR A 62 -0.72 -3.07 18.01
N PRO A 63 -0.78 -4.40 18.09
CA PRO A 63 -1.45 -5.21 17.09
C PRO A 63 -2.94 -4.89 17.01
N LEU A 64 -3.49 -4.89 15.80
CA LEU A 64 -4.91 -4.61 15.59
C LEU A 64 -5.80 -5.69 16.19
N LEU A 65 -5.34 -6.94 16.16
CA LEU A 65 -6.08 -8.09 16.68
C LEU A 65 -5.26 -8.78 17.78
N ARG A 66 -5.86 -8.88 18.93
CA ARG A 66 -5.40 -9.75 20.03
C ARG A 66 -6.51 -10.74 20.31
N ASP A 67 -6.25 -12.00 20.04
CA ASP A 67 -7.18 -13.06 20.37
C ASP A 67 -7.10 -13.35 21.88
N PRO A 68 -8.19 -13.19 22.63
CA PRO A 68 -8.20 -13.48 24.06
C PRO A 68 -8.01 -14.96 24.37
N PHE A 69 -8.21 -15.85 23.41
CA PHE A 69 -8.04 -17.30 23.56
C PHE A 69 -6.64 -17.78 23.16
N HIS A 70 -5.89 -16.95 22.40
CA HIS A 70 -4.52 -17.24 21.95
C HIS A 70 -3.61 -16.08 22.32
N ASN A 71 -3.30 -15.96 23.63
CA ASN A 71 -2.46 -14.87 24.14
C ASN A 71 -1.02 -14.92 23.63
N ASP A 72 -0.61 -16.03 23.06
CA ASP A 72 0.69 -16.29 22.48
C ASP A 72 0.82 -15.80 21.03
N ARG A 73 -0.28 -15.25 20.43
CA ARG A 73 -0.32 -14.82 19.04
C ARG A 73 -0.73 -13.36 18.90
N TRP A 74 0.01 -12.61 18.09
CA TRP A 74 -0.33 -11.26 17.67
C TRP A 74 -0.47 -11.17 16.16
N ASP A 75 -1.57 -10.59 15.70
CA ASP A 75 -1.85 -10.41 14.28
C ASP A 75 -1.85 -8.93 13.91
N TYR A 76 -1.03 -8.58 12.93
CA TYR A 76 -0.98 -7.28 12.30
C TYR A 76 -1.51 -7.42 10.87
N THR A 77 -2.45 -6.58 10.51
CA THR A 77 -3.03 -6.54 9.16
C THR A 77 -3.00 -5.12 8.64
N PHE A 78 -2.60 -4.97 7.41
CA PHE A 78 -2.62 -3.71 6.67
C PHE A 78 -3.30 -3.93 5.34
N SER A 79 -4.17 -3.01 4.93
CA SER A 79 -4.76 -3.04 3.60
C SER A 79 -4.96 -1.65 3.03
N THR A 80 -4.82 -1.54 1.72
CA THR A 80 -5.24 -0.38 0.97
C THR A 80 -6.29 -0.77 -0.05
N SER A 81 -7.34 0.02 -0.15
CA SER A 81 -8.37 -0.19 -1.15
C SER A 81 -8.66 1.11 -1.91
N ARG A 82 -9.10 0.97 -3.15
CA ARG A 82 -9.57 2.07 -3.99
C ARG A 82 -10.85 1.66 -4.69
N ASN A 83 -11.91 2.44 -4.52
CA ASN A 83 -13.26 2.10 -5.01
C ASN A 83 -13.79 0.74 -4.52
N GLY A 84 -13.54 0.38 -3.27
CA GLY A 84 -13.94 -0.93 -2.73
C GLY A 84 -13.11 -2.13 -3.22
N VAL A 85 -12.13 -1.91 -4.09
CA VAL A 85 -11.22 -2.96 -4.56
C VAL A 85 -9.93 -2.89 -3.75
N ILE A 86 -9.56 -4.00 -3.12
CA ILE A 86 -8.30 -4.13 -2.38
C ILE A 86 -7.15 -4.06 -3.40
N GLN A 87 -6.26 -3.09 -3.21
CA GLN A 87 -5.06 -2.90 -4.03
C GLN A 87 -3.86 -3.62 -3.41
N GLU A 88 -3.82 -3.63 -2.11
CA GLU A 88 -2.70 -4.18 -1.35
C GLU A 88 -3.21 -4.72 -0.02
N GLN A 89 -2.71 -5.89 0.36
CA GLN A 89 -2.94 -6.49 1.67
C GLN A 89 -1.65 -7.10 2.19
N ARG A 90 -1.29 -6.76 3.42
CA ARG A 90 -0.14 -7.32 4.13
C ARG A 90 -0.59 -7.87 5.46
N THR A 91 -0.03 -9.00 5.82
CA THR A 91 -0.27 -9.66 7.11
C THR A 91 1.05 -10.04 7.75
N LEU A 92 1.11 -9.90 9.05
CA LEU A 92 2.23 -10.34 9.87
C LEU A 92 1.66 -10.99 11.13
N THR A 93 1.95 -12.26 11.33
CA THR A 93 1.58 -13.01 12.51
C THR A 93 2.83 -13.31 13.33
N LEU A 94 2.81 -12.93 14.59
CA LEU A 94 3.88 -13.15 15.53
C LEU A 94 3.45 -14.18 16.58
N TYR A 95 4.30 -15.16 16.82
CA TYR A 95 4.09 -16.18 17.85
C TYR A 95 5.09 -16.00 18.98
N PHE A 96 4.58 -16.02 20.19
CA PHE A 96 5.36 -15.85 21.41
C PHE A 96 5.39 -17.16 22.21
N ASP A 97 6.54 -17.45 22.78
CA ASP A 97 6.72 -18.49 23.76
C ASP A 97 7.36 -17.87 25.02
N ASN A 98 6.73 -18.05 26.18
CA ASN A 98 7.17 -17.46 27.46
C ASN A 98 7.47 -15.95 27.36
N ASP A 99 6.55 -15.20 26.73
CA ASP A 99 6.67 -13.75 26.45
C ASP A 99 7.84 -13.33 25.56
N ARG A 100 8.44 -14.30 24.85
CA ARG A 100 9.51 -14.07 23.88
C ARG A 100 9.03 -14.40 22.48
N LEU A 101 9.41 -13.58 21.50
CA LEU A 101 9.14 -13.85 20.09
C LEU A 101 9.81 -15.16 19.70
N ALA A 102 9.01 -16.15 19.32
CA ALA A 102 9.50 -17.43 18.83
C ALA A 102 9.65 -17.43 17.31
N ARG A 103 8.64 -16.91 16.60
CA ARG A 103 8.63 -16.86 15.12
C ARG A 103 7.70 -15.77 14.61
N ALA A 104 7.96 -15.34 13.38
CA ALA A 104 7.14 -14.41 12.62
C ALA A 104 6.78 -15.02 11.25
N GLU A 105 5.55 -14.84 10.81
CA GLU A 105 5.04 -15.35 9.54
C GLU A 105 4.20 -14.29 8.84
N GLY A 106 4.12 -14.34 7.51
CA GLY A 106 3.25 -13.48 6.71
C GLY A 106 3.98 -12.75 5.59
N ASN A 107 3.21 -12.27 4.62
CA ASN A 107 3.75 -11.62 3.41
C ASN A 107 4.38 -10.23 3.68
N ALA A 108 4.15 -9.65 4.86
CA ALA A 108 4.80 -8.40 5.24
C ALA A 108 6.32 -8.54 5.37
N ILE A 109 6.83 -9.73 5.67
CA ILE A 109 8.27 -10.01 5.79
C ILE A 109 8.93 -9.94 4.41
N GLU A 110 8.36 -10.64 3.44
CA GLU A 110 8.86 -10.64 2.05
C GLU A 110 8.82 -9.25 1.44
N TYR A 111 7.72 -8.53 1.69
CA TYR A 111 7.58 -7.15 1.26
C TYR A 111 8.66 -6.24 1.87
N ALA A 112 8.92 -6.38 3.17
CA ALA A 112 9.94 -5.60 3.87
C ALA A 112 11.34 -5.84 3.26
N ILE A 113 11.68 -7.10 2.99
CA ILE A 113 12.95 -7.47 2.36
C ILE A 113 13.06 -6.84 0.96
N GLN A 114 12.03 -6.96 0.14
CA GLN A 114 12.02 -6.39 -1.21
C GLN A 114 12.15 -4.86 -1.19
N GLN A 115 11.46 -4.20 -0.28
CA GLN A 115 11.54 -2.74 -0.15
C GLN A 115 12.94 -2.29 0.25
N LEU A 116 13.57 -2.93 1.24
CA LEU A 116 14.91 -2.60 1.68
C LEU A 116 15.97 -2.88 0.60
N GLN A 117 15.80 -3.94 -0.18
CA GLN A 117 16.66 -4.22 -1.32
C GLN A 117 16.55 -3.12 -2.39
N ALA A 118 15.33 -2.68 -2.68
CA ALA A 118 15.09 -1.58 -3.62
C ALA A 118 15.70 -0.27 -3.13
N GLU A 119 15.55 0.06 -1.84
CA GLU A 119 16.18 1.25 -1.23
C GLU A 119 17.71 1.16 -1.30
N GLY A 120 18.30 0.01 -1.00
CA GLY A 120 19.75 -0.23 -1.09
C GLY A 120 20.29 -0.06 -2.51
N LEU A 121 19.55 -0.50 -3.52
CA LEU A 121 19.92 -0.30 -4.93
C LEU A 121 19.89 1.20 -5.31
N ILE A 122 18.89 1.93 -4.85
CA ILE A 122 18.78 3.38 -5.10
C ILE A 122 19.94 4.11 -4.42
N GLU A 123 20.29 3.76 -3.17
CA GLU A 123 21.43 4.35 -2.47
C GLU A 123 22.77 4.04 -3.16
N GLN A 124 22.95 2.82 -3.67
CA GLN A 124 24.15 2.45 -4.43
C GLN A 124 24.27 3.24 -5.74
N GLN A 125 23.16 3.43 -6.46
CA GLN A 125 23.14 4.25 -7.67
C GLN A 125 23.47 5.73 -7.37
N ALA A 126 22.92 6.27 -6.26
CA ALA A 126 23.19 7.63 -5.85
C ALA A 126 24.65 7.85 -5.37
N ARG A 127 25.29 6.81 -4.86
CA ARG A 127 26.71 6.84 -4.43
C ARG A 127 27.70 6.63 -5.56
N GLN A 128 27.28 6.12 -6.73
CA GLN A 128 28.13 6.10 -7.90
C GLN A 128 28.25 7.55 -8.39
N PRO A 129 29.43 8.20 -8.22
CA PRO A 129 29.62 9.52 -8.79
C PRO A 129 29.38 9.38 -10.28
N GLN A 130 28.53 10.23 -10.82
CA GLN A 130 28.37 10.45 -12.24
C GLN A 130 29.78 10.55 -12.78
N GLN A 131 30.28 9.45 -13.41
CA GLN A 131 31.59 9.44 -14.03
C GLN A 131 31.64 10.66 -14.91
N ALA A 132 32.51 11.57 -14.52
CA ALA A 132 32.65 12.87 -15.14
C ALA A 132 32.57 12.73 -16.64
N ALA A 133 31.61 13.43 -17.23
CA ALA A 133 31.65 13.71 -18.66
C ALA A 133 33.07 14.17 -18.97
N PRO A 134 33.73 13.64 -20.02
CA PRO A 134 35.07 14.03 -20.36
C PRO A 134 35.12 15.56 -20.48
N GLN A 135 35.90 16.19 -19.61
CA GLN A 135 36.10 17.63 -19.67
C GLN A 135 36.65 17.96 -21.03
N PRO A 136 36.12 18.95 -21.74
CA PRO A 136 36.69 19.40 -23.00
C PRO A 136 38.14 19.85 -22.69
N VAL A 137 39.07 19.12 -23.26
CA VAL A 137 40.49 19.49 -23.20
C VAL A 137 40.62 20.79 -23.97
N PHE A 138 40.76 21.90 -23.26
CA PHE A 138 41.10 23.19 -23.84
C PHE A 138 42.57 23.07 -24.33
N GLN A 139 42.76 22.87 -25.64
CA GLN A 139 44.06 23.00 -26.28
C GLN A 139 44.33 24.49 -26.47
N PRO A 140 45.37 25.07 -25.88
CA PRO A 140 45.78 26.40 -26.24
C PRO A 140 46.40 26.32 -27.65
N GLU A 141 45.73 26.97 -28.62
CA GLU A 141 46.34 27.22 -29.91
C GLU A 141 47.59 28.10 -29.70
N GLY A 142 48.75 27.50 -29.93
CA GLY A 142 50.02 28.20 -29.94
C GLY A 142 50.13 29.12 -31.17
N ASN A 143 50.51 30.35 -30.95
CA ASN A 143 50.93 31.33 -31.94
C ASN A 143 52.42 31.10 -32.31
#